data_283537f54d983c7e5af09c0dc745abfb
#
_entry.id   283537f54d983c7e5af09c0dc745abfb
#
_cell.length_a   1.000
_cell.length_b   1.000
_cell.length_c   1.000
_cell.angle_alpha   90.00
_cell.angle_beta   90.00
_cell.angle_gamma   90.00
#
_symmetry.space_group_name_H-M   'P 1'
#
loop_
_entity.id
_entity.type
_entity.pdbx_description
1 polymer ?
#
loop_
_entity_poly.entity_id
_entity_poly.type
_entity_poly.pdbx_seq_one_letter_code
_entity_poly.pdbx_strand_id
1 'polypeptide(L)'
;MTADTGDATARQARIAEARRLRAEDGLSKSQIAGRLGVSTGLLSQWLRGVDPPAWTKRPNAKDDLRERARELRRQHHSVPEIATELGIVKSTAYQWVRDIPLDADARKALFAREHSSTTGHGQMMAEARWSEYRAERDARQVERVNNAAESVSCMTRDELIRIGAMMYWCEGTKAKPWNSTRRITFVNSDAGLISVFLAFLRAIGVEQASIDFRVQIHETADAEAAVQWWAASVGVEPETFRRTSLKRHNPKTVRHNTGADYHGCLIVSVRRSRAIYDMVEGLVIGVVRAAGLPSAPCDPDRSDGSVIVGR
;
A
#
# COMPACT_ATOMS: atom_id res chain seq x y z
N MET A 1 8.78 26.49 59.27
CA MET A 1 9.19 25.45 58.31
C MET A 1 9.19 24.05 58.96
N THR A 2 8.07 23.59 59.56
CA THR A 2 8.05 22.28 60.28
C THR A 2 6.80 21.44 59.95
N ALA A 3 5.99 21.83 58.96
CA ALA A 3 4.79 21.08 58.61
C ALA A 3 4.98 20.03 57.49
N ASP A 4 6.06 20.09 56.71
CA ASP A 4 6.25 19.24 55.51
C ASP A 4 6.95 17.88 55.81
N THR A 5 7.68 17.77 56.89
CA THR A 5 8.37 16.53 57.28
C THR A 5 7.43 15.48 57.90
N GLY A 6 6.33 15.90 58.53
CA GLY A 6 5.35 14.99 59.12
C GLY A 6 4.51 14.23 58.10
N ASP A 7 4.17 14.89 56.99
CA ASP A 7 3.33 14.29 55.93
C ASP A 7 4.14 13.29 55.07
N ALA A 8 5.40 13.59 54.82
CA ALA A 8 6.32 12.67 54.10
C ALA A 8 6.54 11.37 54.90
N THR A 9 6.73 11.50 56.23
CA THR A 9 6.94 10.33 57.11
C THR A 9 5.68 9.48 57.21
N ALA A 10 4.50 10.10 57.33
CA ALA A 10 3.20 9.41 57.35
C ALA A 10 2.93 8.68 56.03
N ARG A 11 3.28 9.31 54.89
CA ARG A 11 3.19 8.67 53.57
C ARG A 11 4.10 7.46 53.44
N GLN A 12 5.33 7.56 53.89
CA GLN A 12 6.32 6.46 53.86
C GLN A 12 5.83 5.27 54.70
N ALA A 13 5.28 5.52 55.89
CA ALA A 13 4.70 4.50 56.75
C ALA A 13 3.53 3.76 56.06
N ARG A 14 2.65 4.49 55.35
CA ARG A 14 1.53 3.87 54.56
C ARG A 14 2.02 3.05 53.38
N ILE A 15 3.12 3.45 52.74
CA ILE A 15 3.75 2.65 51.66
C ILE A 15 4.31 1.34 52.23
N ALA A 16 5.04 1.43 53.37
CA ALA A 16 5.59 0.25 54.03
C ALA A 16 4.47 -0.73 54.46
N GLU A 17 3.41 -0.22 55.06
CA GLU A 17 2.24 -1.02 55.45
C GLU A 17 1.55 -1.67 54.25
N ALA A 18 1.39 -0.96 53.12
CA ALA A 18 0.83 -1.53 51.90
C ALA A 18 1.68 -2.69 51.35
N ARG A 19 3.01 -2.53 51.41
CA ARG A 19 3.94 -3.58 50.97
C ARG A 19 3.92 -4.79 51.89
N ARG A 20 3.86 -4.58 53.23
CA ARG A 20 3.70 -5.63 54.22
C ARG A 20 2.41 -6.43 54.01
N LEU A 21 1.27 -5.73 53.92
CA LEU A 21 -0.03 -6.35 53.64
C LEU A 21 -0.03 -7.20 52.35
N ARG A 22 0.78 -6.80 51.37
CA ARG A 22 0.92 -7.54 50.12
C ARG A 22 1.80 -8.78 50.26
N ALA A 23 2.97 -8.63 50.91
CA ALA A 23 3.99 -9.66 50.97
C ALA A 23 3.71 -10.71 52.06
N GLU A 24 3.26 -10.27 53.24
CA GLU A 24 3.05 -11.15 54.40
C GLU A 24 1.59 -11.63 54.52
N ASP A 25 0.61 -10.72 54.42
CA ASP A 25 -0.79 -11.05 54.55
C ASP A 25 -1.42 -11.51 53.23
N GLY A 26 -0.70 -11.45 52.11
CA GLY A 26 -1.16 -11.94 50.81
C GLY A 26 -2.40 -11.26 50.27
N LEU A 27 -2.65 -9.99 50.59
CA LEU A 27 -3.85 -9.28 50.19
C LEU A 27 -3.80 -8.78 48.75
N SER A 28 -4.94 -8.80 48.04
CA SER A 28 -5.09 -8.21 46.71
C SER A 28 -5.02 -6.68 46.75
N LYS A 29 -4.74 -6.05 45.60
CA LYS A 29 -4.77 -4.59 45.48
C LYS A 29 -6.08 -3.98 45.97
N SER A 30 -7.21 -4.57 45.61
CA SER A 30 -8.53 -4.08 46.02
C SER A 30 -8.75 -4.14 47.53
N GLN A 31 -8.30 -5.23 48.18
CA GLN A 31 -8.37 -5.39 49.61
C GLN A 31 -7.48 -4.38 50.35
N ILE A 32 -6.23 -4.18 49.89
CA ILE A 32 -5.30 -3.22 50.46
C ILE A 32 -5.84 -1.77 50.27
N ALA A 33 -6.38 -1.47 49.08
CA ALA A 33 -6.96 -0.18 48.77
C ALA A 33 -8.14 0.14 49.71
N GLY A 34 -9.03 -0.82 49.93
CA GLY A 34 -10.12 -0.68 50.88
C GLY A 34 -9.65 -0.51 52.33
N ARG A 35 -8.62 -1.25 52.75
CA ARG A 35 -8.09 -1.21 54.12
C ARG A 35 -7.35 0.07 54.45
N LEU A 36 -6.59 0.62 53.47
CA LEU A 36 -5.83 1.84 53.65
C LEU A 36 -6.56 3.12 53.19
N GLY A 37 -7.77 3.00 52.64
CA GLY A 37 -8.55 4.12 52.12
C GLY A 37 -7.86 4.90 51.01
N VAL A 38 -7.18 4.19 50.09
CA VAL A 38 -6.41 4.81 48.97
C VAL A 38 -6.94 4.29 47.63
N SER A 39 -6.72 5.08 46.58
CA SER A 39 -7.07 4.61 45.22
C SER A 39 -6.18 3.46 44.74
N THR A 40 -6.75 2.57 43.93
CA THR A 40 -6.00 1.44 43.33
C THR A 40 -4.87 1.91 42.40
N GLY A 41 -5.00 3.09 41.79
CA GLY A 41 -3.98 3.73 40.97
C GLY A 41 -2.74 4.13 41.79
N LEU A 42 -2.96 4.82 42.94
CA LEU A 42 -1.89 5.20 43.87
C LEU A 42 -1.22 3.95 44.46
N LEU A 43 -2.01 2.96 44.84
CA LEU A 43 -1.51 1.69 45.37
C LEU A 43 -0.65 0.93 44.34
N SER A 44 -0.99 1.03 43.06
CA SER A 44 -0.18 0.41 42.02
C SER A 44 1.23 0.99 41.92
N GLN A 45 1.41 2.28 42.23
CA GLN A 45 2.71 2.90 42.31
C GLN A 45 3.49 2.42 43.57
N TRP A 46 2.81 2.31 44.69
CA TRP A 46 3.43 1.89 45.97
C TRP A 46 3.87 0.43 45.96
N LEU A 47 3.14 -0.44 45.26
CA LEU A 47 3.42 -1.88 45.13
C LEU A 47 4.30 -2.23 43.91
N ARG A 48 4.90 -1.25 43.27
CA ARG A 48 5.82 -1.53 42.13
C ARG A 48 7.00 -2.36 42.65
N GLY A 49 7.25 -3.51 42.02
CA GLY A 49 8.29 -4.46 42.39
C GLY A 49 7.89 -5.46 43.49
N VAL A 50 6.63 -5.45 43.96
CA VAL A 50 6.11 -6.46 44.89
C VAL A 50 5.17 -7.38 44.11
N ASP A 51 5.48 -8.67 44.09
CA ASP A 51 4.71 -9.68 43.35
C ASP A 51 3.28 -9.83 43.89
N PRO A 52 2.32 -10.09 43.01
CA PRO A 52 0.95 -10.40 43.41
C PRO A 52 0.90 -11.76 44.12
N PRO A 53 0.06 -11.91 45.18
CA PRO A 53 -0.16 -13.20 45.81
C PRO A 53 -0.61 -14.27 44.82
N ALA A 54 -0.18 -15.49 44.97
CA ALA A 54 -0.46 -16.60 44.05
C ALA A 54 -1.96 -16.76 43.74
N TRP A 55 -2.85 -16.56 44.74
CA TRP A 55 -4.28 -16.66 44.57
C TRP A 55 -4.93 -15.53 43.73
N THR A 56 -4.24 -14.40 43.57
CA THR A 56 -4.70 -13.29 42.69
C THR A 56 -4.30 -13.52 41.24
N LYS A 57 -3.37 -14.43 40.95
CA LYS A 57 -3.16 -14.92 39.60
C LYS A 57 -4.45 -15.55 39.18
N ARG A 58 -5.06 -15.06 38.09
CA ARG A 58 -6.36 -15.57 37.61
C ARG A 58 -6.26 -17.09 37.55
N PRO A 59 -7.20 -17.87 38.16
CA PRO A 59 -7.17 -19.31 38.13
C PRO A 59 -7.21 -19.90 36.71
N ASN A 60 -7.44 -19.06 35.71
CA ASN A 60 -7.43 -19.37 34.29
C ASN A 60 -6.23 -18.77 33.55
N ALA A 61 -5.13 -18.45 34.20
CA ALA A 61 -3.87 -18.17 33.50
C ALA A 61 -3.49 -19.46 32.76
N LYS A 62 -3.87 -19.52 31.47
CA LYS A 62 -3.62 -20.68 30.60
C LYS A 62 -2.18 -20.65 30.05
N ASP A 63 -1.22 -20.32 30.92
CA ASP A 63 0.19 -20.17 30.50
C ASP A 63 0.74 -21.50 30.00
N ASP A 64 0.41 -22.61 30.69
CA ASP A 64 0.79 -23.98 30.27
C ASP A 64 0.16 -24.32 28.90
N LEU A 65 -1.11 -24.01 28.72
CA LEU A 65 -1.79 -24.24 27.44
C LEU A 65 -1.22 -23.34 26.32
N ARG A 66 -0.82 -22.14 26.67
CA ARG A 66 -0.18 -21.22 25.71
C ARG A 66 1.19 -21.78 25.26
N GLU A 67 2.00 -22.24 26.21
CA GLU A 67 3.30 -22.84 25.87
C GLU A 67 3.10 -24.11 25.03
N ARG A 68 2.14 -24.95 25.39
CA ARG A 68 1.80 -26.16 24.62
C ARG A 68 1.30 -25.78 23.21
N ALA A 69 0.50 -24.72 23.05
CA ALA A 69 0.07 -24.21 21.74
C ALA A 69 1.24 -23.77 20.88
N ARG A 70 2.21 -23.10 21.48
CA ARG A 70 3.43 -22.65 20.79
C ARG A 70 4.31 -23.82 20.35
N GLU A 71 4.42 -24.84 21.17
CA GLU A 71 5.15 -26.06 20.83
C GLU A 71 4.48 -26.82 19.67
N LEU A 72 3.16 -27.00 19.71
CA LEU A 72 2.40 -27.56 18.58
C LEU A 72 2.59 -26.76 17.28
N ARG A 73 2.67 -25.42 17.39
CA ARG A 73 2.92 -24.58 16.23
C ARG A 73 4.31 -24.78 15.65
N ARG A 74 5.34 -24.95 16.48
CA ARG A 74 6.71 -25.30 16.02
C ARG A 74 6.75 -26.69 15.36
N GLN A 75 5.86 -27.59 15.78
CA GLN A 75 5.64 -28.89 15.15
C GLN A 75 4.74 -28.85 13.91
N HIS A 76 4.48 -27.64 13.38
CA HIS A 76 3.73 -27.37 12.17
C HIS A 76 2.23 -27.67 12.24
N HIS A 77 1.61 -27.67 13.44
CA HIS A 77 0.17 -27.77 13.57
C HIS A 77 -0.51 -26.47 13.11
N SER A 78 -1.67 -26.60 12.46
CA SER A 78 -2.53 -25.47 12.09
C SER A 78 -3.24 -24.88 13.31
N VAL A 79 -3.72 -23.65 13.20
CA VAL A 79 -4.49 -22.99 14.26
C VAL A 79 -5.76 -23.79 14.62
N PRO A 80 -6.54 -24.33 13.67
CA PRO A 80 -7.67 -25.22 13.97
C PRO A 80 -7.28 -26.49 14.73
N GLU A 81 -6.20 -27.18 14.32
CA GLU A 81 -5.69 -28.40 15.00
C GLU A 81 -5.30 -28.08 16.44
N ILE A 82 -4.54 -27.01 16.68
CA ILE A 82 -4.14 -26.55 18.01
C ILE A 82 -5.38 -26.23 18.88
N ALA A 83 -6.37 -25.54 18.30
CA ALA A 83 -7.59 -25.18 19.00
C ALA A 83 -8.37 -26.44 19.46
N THR A 84 -8.47 -27.45 18.59
CA THR A 84 -9.14 -28.72 18.87
C THR A 84 -8.39 -29.52 19.92
N GLU A 85 -7.08 -29.67 19.76
CA GLU A 85 -6.25 -30.50 20.69
C GLU A 85 -6.23 -29.94 22.12
N LEU A 86 -6.20 -28.59 22.24
CA LEU A 86 -6.14 -27.92 23.54
C LEU A 86 -7.51 -27.53 24.10
N GLY A 87 -8.61 -27.81 23.40
CA GLY A 87 -9.97 -27.45 23.82
C GLY A 87 -10.18 -25.94 23.97
N ILE A 88 -9.55 -25.13 23.13
CA ILE A 88 -9.64 -23.67 23.17
C ILE A 88 -10.29 -23.13 21.89
N VAL A 89 -10.77 -21.90 21.93
CA VAL A 89 -11.32 -21.24 20.73
C VAL A 89 -10.22 -20.83 19.75
N LYS A 90 -10.50 -20.90 18.45
CA LYS A 90 -9.53 -20.62 17.37
C LYS A 90 -8.89 -19.23 17.50
N SER A 91 -9.65 -18.23 17.93
CA SER A 91 -9.13 -16.88 18.14
C SER A 91 -8.05 -16.82 19.24
N THR A 92 -8.21 -17.61 20.31
CA THR A 92 -7.22 -17.71 21.38
C THR A 92 -5.96 -18.43 20.89
N ALA A 93 -6.14 -19.56 20.18
CA ALA A 93 -5.01 -20.29 19.59
C ALA A 93 -4.22 -19.37 18.62
N TYR A 94 -4.91 -18.65 17.73
CA TYR A 94 -4.30 -17.70 16.81
C TYR A 94 -3.47 -16.64 17.55
N GLN A 95 -4.03 -16.00 18.57
CA GLN A 95 -3.32 -14.96 19.35
C GLN A 95 -2.04 -15.48 20.01
N TRP A 96 -2.01 -16.73 20.42
CA TRP A 96 -0.86 -17.32 21.09
C TRP A 96 0.27 -17.74 20.16
N VAL A 97 -0.05 -18.00 18.87
CA VAL A 97 0.93 -18.56 17.92
C VAL A 97 1.21 -17.67 16.70
N ARG A 98 0.57 -16.51 16.58
CA ARG A 98 0.68 -15.63 15.41
C ARG A 98 2.09 -15.12 15.10
N ASP A 99 2.95 -15.07 16.13
CA ASP A 99 4.34 -14.65 16.04
C ASP A 99 5.28 -15.80 15.63
N ILE A 100 4.78 -17.04 15.51
CA ILE A 100 5.54 -18.19 15.06
C ILE A 100 5.20 -18.46 13.58
N PRO A 101 6.07 -18.06 12.64
CA PRO A 101 5.82 -18.28 11.22
C PRO A 101 5.95 -19.77 10.88
N LEU A 102 5.13 -20.23 9.93
CA LEU A 102 5.35 -21.52 9.27
C LEU A 102 6.26 -21.27 8.06
N ASP A 103 7.20 -22.15 7.84
CA ASP A 103 7.98 -22.16 6.59
C ASP A 103 7.10 -22.52 5.37
N ALA A 104 7.66 -22.40 4.16
CA ALA A 104 6.93 -22.62 2.93
C ALA A 104 6.45 -24.06 2.76
N ASP A 105 7.26 -25.03 3.18
CA ASP A 105 6.97 -26.46 3.06
C ASP A 105 5.91 -26.89 4.06
N ALA A 106 5.99 -26.42 5.31
CA ALA A 106 4.96 -26.64 6.32
C ALA A 106 3.61 -26.03 5.91
N ARG A 107 3.60 -24.83 5.30
CA ARG A 107 2.37 -24.22 4.75
C ARG A 107 1.77 -25.08 3.64
N LYS A 108 2.59 -25.57 2.72
CA LYS A 108 2.16 -26.43 1.61
C LYS A 108 1.60 -27.77 2.13
N ALA A 109 2.26 -28.38 3.12
CA ALA A 109 1.81 -29.62 3.74
C ALA A 109 0.48 -29.45 4.52
N LEU A 110 0.31 -28.32 5.23
CA LEU A 110 -0.95 -27.99 5.91
C LEU A 110 -2.08 -27.78 4.90
N PHE A 111 -1.83 -27.03 3.84
CA PHE A 111 -2.79 -26.82 2.77
C PHE A 111 -3.24 -28.14 2.14
N ALA A 112 -2.30 -29.04 1.86
CA ALA A 112 -2.61 -30.37 1.33
C ALA A 112 -3.48 -31.20 2.31
N ARG A 113 -3.20 -31.16 3.61
CA ARG A 113 -3.98 -31.85 4.65
C ARG A 113 -5.40 -31.28 4.80
N GLU A 114 -5.53 -29.96 4.82
CA GLU A 114 -6.85 -29.30 4.90
C GLU A 114 -7.72 -29.59 3.68
N HIS A 115 -7.12 -29.71 2.49
CA HIS A 115 -7.85 -30.05 1.26
C HIS A 115 -8.14 -31.53 1.07
N SER A 116 -7.45 -32.40 1.81
CA SER A 116 -7.76 -33.85 1.85
C SER A 116 -8.90 -34.19 2.80
N SER A 117 -9.30 -33.27 3.68
CA SER A 117 -10.42 -33.44 4.59
C SER A 117 -11.77 -33.22 3.89
N THR A 118 -12.87 -33.69 4.49
CA THR A 118 -14.25 -33.55 3.97
C THR A 118 -14.61 -32.05 3.69
N THR A 119 -13.99 -31.12 4.43
CA THR A 119 -14.13 -29.67 4.22
C THR A 119 -13.42 -29.23 2.94
N GLY A 120 -12.26 -29.80 2.62
CA GLY A 120 -11.53 -29.57 1.38
C GLY A 120 -12.30 -30.06 0.15
N HIS A 121 -13.01 -31.17 0.26
CA HIS A 121 -13.85 -31.68 -0.84
C HIS A 121 -14.99 -30.71 -1.19
N GLY A 122 -15.66 -30.14 -0.18
CA GLY A 122 -16.69 -29.12 -0.39
C GLY A 122 -16.16 -27.87 -1.09
N GLN A 123 -14.94 -27.42 -0.72
CA GLN A 123 -14.28 -26.29 -1.40
C GLN A 123 -13.88 -26.63 -2.83
N MET A 124 -13.32 -27.81 -3.08
CA MET A 124 -12.99 -28.28 -4.43
C MET A 124 -14.24 -28.38 -5.33
N MET A 125 -15.35 -28.89 -4.82
CA MET A 125 -16.62 -28.97 -5.56
C MET A 125 -17.21 -27.58 -5.82
N ALA A 126 -17.11 -26.67 -4.84
CA ALA A 126 -17.50 -25.28 -5.04
C ALA A 126 -16.59 -24.60 -6.07
N GLU A 127 -15.28 -24.80 -6.01
CA GLU A 127 -14.32 -24.25 -6.96
C GLU A 127 -14.52 -24.80 -8.36
N ALA A 128 -14.77 -26.10 -8.52
CA ALA A 128 -15.11 -26.72 -9.80
C ALA A 128 -16.40 -26.13 -10.40
N ARG A 129 -17.44 -25.93 -9.58
CA ARG A 129 -18.70 -25.31 -10.01
C ARG A 129 -18.51 -23.86 -10.44
N TRP A 130 -17.70 -23.10 -9.74
CA TRP A 130 -17.44 -21.69 -10.07
C TRP A 130 -16.40 -21.51 -11.17
N SER A 131 -15.58 -22.53 -11.49
CA SER A 131 -14.56 -22.44 -12.53
C SER A 131 -15.19 -22.22 -13.92
N GLU A 132 -16.26 -22.95 -14.24
CA GLU A 132 -16.99 -22.79 -15.51
C GLU A 132 -17.61 -21.39 -15.60
N TYR A 133 -18.29 -20.94 -14.55
CA TYR A 133 -18.85 -19.59 -14.51
C TYR A 133 -17.78 -18.50 -14.67
N ARG A 134 -16.61 -18.67 -14.00
CA ARG A 134 -15.49 -17.73 -14.15
C ARG A 134 -14.95 -17.73 -15.57
N ALA A 135 -14.75 -18.91 -16.17
CA ALA A 135 -14.29 -19.04 -17.55
C ALA A 135 -15.25 -18.36 -18.54
N GLU A 136 -16.55 -18.58 -18.40
CA GLU A 136 -17.55 -17.89 -19.23
C GLU A 136 -17.57 -16.37 -19.02
N ARG A 137 -17.46 -15.93 -17.77
CA ARG A 137 -17.39 -14.50 -17.44
C ARG A 137 -16.16 -13.86 -18.07
N ASP A 138 -15.00 -14.51 -17.97
CA ASP A 138 -13.74 -14.02 -18.49
C ASP A 138 -13.75 -14.04 -20.03
N ALA A 139 -14.32 -15.08 -20.65
CA ALA A 139 -14.53 -15.12 -22.10
C ALA A 139 -15.44 -13.96 -22.57
N ARG A 140 -16.56 -13.74 -21.90
CA ARG A 140 -17.46 -12.60 -22.20
C ARG A 140 -16.79 -11.24 -21.96
N GLN A 141 -15.87 -11.15 -21.01
CA GLN A 141 -15.07 -9.94 -20.80
C GLN A 141 -14.14 -9.70 -21.98
N VAL A 142 -13.39 -10.72 -22.40
CA VAL A 142 -12.48 -10.65 -23.56
C VAL A 142 -13.25 -10.27 -24.82
N GLU A 143 -14.40 -10.90 -25.07
CA GLU A 143 -15.28 -10.58 -26.21
C GLU A 143 -15.71 -9.09 -26.19
N ARG A 144 -16.20 -8.59 -25.07
CA ARG A 144 -16.58 -7.17 -24.95
C ARG A 144 -15.41 -6.22 -25.20
N VAL A 145 -14.23 -6.57 -24.69
CA VAL A 145 -13.01 -5.77 -24.90
C VAL A 145 -12.63 -5.77 -26.36
N ASN A 146 -12.64 -6.94 -27.02
CA ASN A 146 -12.30 -7.05 -28.43
C ASN A 146 -13.31 -6.30 -29.32
N ASN A 147 -14.61 -6.45 -29.10
CA ASN A 147 -15.65 -5.74 -29.85
C ASN A 147 -15.51 -4.22 -29.71
N ALA A 148 -15.17 -3.74 -28.50
CA ALA A 148 -14.91 -2.31 -28.29
C ALA A 148 -13.62 -1.86 -29.00
N ALA A 149 -12.58 -2.67 -29.00
CA ALA A 149 -11.33 -2.37 -29.71
C ALA A 149 -11.54 -2.32 -31.23
N GLU A 150 -12.31 -3.27 -31.79
CA GLU A 150 -12.65 -3.32 -33.22
C GLU A 150 -13.53 -2.14 -33.69
N SER A 151 -14.30 -1.54 -32.77
CA SER A 151 -15.09 -0.34 -33.11
C SER A 151 -14.20 0.88 -33.42
N VAL A 152 -12.90 0.85 -33.04
CA VAL A 152 -11.91 1.86 -33.38
C VAL A 152 -11.12 1.39 -34.59
N SER A 153 -11.72 1.48 -35.78
CA SER A 153 -11.15 0.95 -37.03
C SER A 153 -9.98 1.80 -37.57
N CYS A 154 -10.07 3.11 -37.45
CA CYS A 154 -9.01 4.06 -37.83
C CYS A 154 -9.13 5.34 -37.00
N MET A 155 -8.04 6.05 -36.86
CA MET A 155 -7.99 7.33 -36.15
C MET A 155 -7.46 8.42 -37.11
N THR A 156 -8.22 9.48 -37.27
CA THR A 156 -7.78 10.65 -38.01
C THR A 156 -6.68 11.40 -37.26
N ARG A 157 -5.89 12.18 -37.98
CA ARG A 157 -4.86 13.04 -37.36
C ARG A 157 -5.46 13.98 -36.30
N ASP A 158 -6.62 14.56 -36.58
CA ASP A 158 -7.30 15.49 -35.68
C ASP A 158 -7.81 14.83 -34.41
N GLU A 159 -8.34 13.61 -34.52
CA GLU A 159 -8.73 12.80 -33.35
C GLU A 159 -7.52 12.45 -32.50
N LEU A 160 -6.44 12.01 -33.12
CA LEU A 160 -5.18 11.70 -32.42
C LEU A 160 -4.63 12.92 -31.67
N ILE A 161 -4.70 14.11 -32.30
CA ILE A 161 -4.27 15.37 -31.66
C ILE A 161 -5.14 15.69 -30.45
N ARG A 162 -6.46 15.59 -30.54
CA ARG A 162 -7.37 15.86 -29.42
C ARG A 162 -7.18 14.83 -28.29
N ILE A 163 -7.11 13.55 -28.63
CA ILE A 163 -6.88 12.47 -27.65
C ILE A 163 -5.53 12.64 -26.97
N GLY A 164 -4.48 12.89 -27.74
CA GLY A 164 -3.13 13.09 -27.21
C GLY A 164 -3.03 14.32 -26.29
N ALA A 165 -3.69 15.43 -26.64
CA ALA A 165 -3.76 16.60 -25.78
C ALA A 165 -4.49 16.31 -24.46
N MET A 166 -5.64 15.63 -24.50
CA MET A 166 -6.40 15.23 -23.30
C MET A 166 -5.62 14.25 -22.45
N MET A 167 -4.98 13.23 -23.07
CA MET A 167 -4.13 12.28 -22.37
C MET A 167 -2.96 12.97 -21.66
N TYR A 168 -2.28 13.90 -22.35
CA TYR A 168 -1.24 14.70 -21.73
C TYR A 168 -1.78 15.54 -20.57
N TRP A 169 -2.98 16.10 -20.70
CA TRP A 169 -3.60 16.86 -19.62
C TRP A 169 -3.91 16.01 -18.39
N CYS A 170 -4.25 14.75 -18.57
CA CYS A 170 -4.47 13.84 -17.44
C CYS A 170 -3.16 13.41 -16.76
N GLU A 171 -2.18 12.95 -17.52
CA GLU A 171 -0.99 12.25 -17.04
C GLU A 171 0.31 13.03 -17.16
N GLY A 172 0.35 14.10 -17.96
CA GLY A 172 1.54 14.91 -18.19
C GLY A 172 1.85 15.89 -17.06
N THR A 173 3.09 16.37 -17.06
CA THR A 173 3.53 17.37 -16.12
C THR A 173 2.92 18.72 -16.45
N LYS A 174 2.31 19.36 -15.46
CA LYS A 174 1.65 20.67 -15.58
C LYS A 174 2.44 21.76 -14.86
N ALA A 175 2.42 22.97 -15.41
CA ALA A 175 2.89 24.16 -14.70
C ALA A 175 2.04 24.38 -13.44
N LYS A 176 2.70 24.85 -12.38
CA LYS A 176 2.06 25.14 -11.08
C LYS A 176 2.55 26.50 -10.59
N PRO A 177 1.83 27.19 -9.69
CA PRO A 177 2.24 28.50 -9.18
C PRO A 177 3.67 28.52 -8.61
N TRP A 178 4.10 27.40 -8.00
CA TRP A 178 5.44 27.24 -7.44
C TRP A 178 6.47 26.61 -8.41
N ASN A 179 6.03 26.19 -9.60
CA ASN A 179 6.88 25.66 -10.67
C ASN A 179 6.26 26.02 -12.02
N SER A 180 6.60 27.19 -12.52
CA SER A 180 6.09 27.79 -13.78
C SER A 180 6.68 27.16 -15.03
N THR A 181 7.41 26.04 -14.94
CA THR A 181 8.04 25.40 -16.09
C THR A 181 6.97 24.86 -17.05
N ARG A 182 6.83 25.50 -18.21
CA ARG A 182 5.99 25.08 -19.33
C ARG A 182 6.81 24.21 -20.29
N ARG A 183 6.91 22.93 -19.99
CA ARG A 183 7.64 21.96 -20.79
C ARG A 183 6.83 20.69 -20.91
N ILE A 184 6.78 20.13 -22.12
CA ILE A 184 6.15 18.83 -22.34
C ILE A 184 7.03 17.75 -21.71
N THR A 185 6.48 17.10 -20.68
CA THR A 185 7.07 15.93 -20.03
C THR A 185 5.94 14.98 -19.67
N PHE A 186 6.03 13.75 -20.17
CA PHE A 186 5.06 12.69 -19.96
C PHE A 186 5.75 11.51 -19.30
N VAL A 187 5.16 10.95 -18.22
CA VAL A 187 5.74 9.86 -17.44
C VAL A 187 4.69 8.79 -17.28
N ASN A 188 4.96 7.61 -17.82
CA ASN A 188 4.04 6.48 -17.69
C ASN A 188 4.77 5.14 -17.65
N SER A 189 4.15 4.13 -17.05
CA SER A 189 4.62 2.74 -17.04
C SER A 189 3.92 1.88 -18.09
N ASP A 190 2.89 2.40 -18.76
CA ASP A 190 2.13 1.71 -19.81
C ASP A 190 2.74 2.04 -21.19
N ALA A 191 3.24 1.02 -21.88
CA ALA A 191 3.83 1.19 -23.20
C ALA A 191 2.81 1.60 -24.27
N GLY A 192 1.54 1.20 -24.11
CA GLY A 192 0.46 1.61 -25.01
C GLY A 192 0.21 3.12 -24.93
N LEU A 193 0.11 3.66 -23.71
CA LEU A 193 -0.04 5.11 -23.52
C LEU A 193 1.16 5.88 -24.01
N ILE A 194 2.37 5.37 -23.80
CA ILE A 194 3.62 5.96 -24.37
C ILE A 194 3.55 5.98 -25.90
N SER A 195 3.11 4.88 -26.52
CA SER A 195 3.01 4.78 -27.98
C SER A 195 2.01 5.77 -28.56
N VAL A 196 0.83 5.92 -27.94
CA VAL A 196 -0.17 6.94 -28.32
C VAL A 196 0.40 8.34 -28.15
N PHE A 197 1.12 8.60 -27.06
CA PHE A 197 1.74 9.91 -26.84
C PHE A 197 2.81 10.24 -27.90
N LEU A 198 3.64 9.29 -28.28
CA LEU A 198 4.63 9.47 -29.35
C LEU A 198 3.96 9.68 -30.73
N ALA A 199 2.85 8.97 -31.00
CA ALA A 199 2.05 9.19 -32.20
C ALA A 199 1.45 10.61 -32.22
N PHE A 200 0.94 11.07 -31.08
CA PHE A 200 0.49 12.47 -30.94
C PHE A 200 1.61 13.48 -31.22
N LEU A 201 2.79 13.31 -30.63
CA LEU A 201 3.93 14.20 -30.87
C LEU A 201 4.30 14.26 -32.37
N ARG A 202 4.30 13.11 -33.05
CA ARG A 202 4.51 13.05 -34.52
C ARG A 202 3.39 13.76 -35.27
N ALA A 203 2.14 13.59 -34.88
CA ALA A 203 1.00 14.23 -35.53
C ALA A 203 1.05 15.76 -35.45
N ILE A 204 1.62 16.32 -34.38
CA ILE A 204 1.80 17.78 -34.24
C ILE A 204 3.14 18.27 -34.81
N GLY A 205 3.94 17.41 -35.44
CA GLY A 205 5.18 17.78 -36.13
C GLY A 205 6.42 17.85 -35.23
N VAL A 206 6.42 17.18 -34.07
CA VAL A 206 7.61 17.10 -33.23
C VAL A 206 8.59 16.09 -33.82
N GLU A 207 9.79 16.56 -34.12
CA GLU A 207 10.88 15.72 -34.63
C GLU A 207 11.42 14.80 -33.52
N GLN A 208 11.70 13.55 -33.88
CA GLN A 208 12.29 12.55 -32.98
C GLN A 208 13.54 13.06 -32.29
N ALA A 209 14.40 13.77 -32.99
CA ALA A 209 15.64 14.36 -32.46
C ALA A 209 15.39 15.37 -31.32
N SER A 210 14.17 15.88 -31.18
CA SER A 210 13.78 16.80 -30.09
C SER A 210 13.25 16.10 -28.85
N ILE A 211 13.11 14.78 -28.90
CA ILE A 211 12.56 13.97 -27.80
C ILE A 211 13.70 13.36 -27.01
N ASP A 212 13.67 13.54 -25.70
CA ASP A 212 14.58 12.90 -24.75
C ASP A 212 13.82 11.77 -24.01
N PHE A 213 14.43 10.59 -23.97
CA PHE A 213 13.94 9.42 -23.23
C PHE A 213 14.76 9.19 -21.98
N ARG A 214 14.09 8.83 -20.88
CA ARG A 214 14.75 8.44 -19.62
C ARG A 214 13.91 7.43 -18.89
N VAL A 215 14.52 6.34 -18.48
CA VAL A 215 13.87 5.37 -17.58
C VAL A 215 13.91 5.89 -16.14
N GLN A 216 12.81 5.77 -15.42
CA GLN A 216 12.74 5.97 -13.99
C GLN A 216 12.32 4.65 -13.34
N ILE A 217 13.20 4.04 -12.56
CA ILE A 217 13.02 2.72 -12.00
C ILE A 217 13.51 2.67 -10.56
N HIS A 218 13.09 1.69 -9.80
CA HIS A 218 13.56 1.51 -8.43
C HIS A 218 15.00 0.96 -8.43
N GLU A 219 15.81 1.40 -7.45
CA GLU A 219 17.23 1.04 -7.33
C GLU A 219 17.51 -0.47 -7.19
N THR A 220 16.50 -1.27 -6.77
CA THR A 220 16.62 -2.74 -6.64
C THR A 220 16.24 -3.50 -7.91
N ALA A 221 15.84 -2.82 -8.97
CA ALA A 221 15.47 -3.45 -10.24
C ALA A 221 16.59 -3.33 -11.27
N ASP A 222 16.54 -4.18 -12.28
CA ASP A 222 17.51 -4.15 -13.38
C ASP A 222 17.24 -2.96 -14.30
N ALA A 223 18.04 -1.92 -14.15
CA ALA A 223 17.91 -0.68 -14.90
C ALA A 223 18.36 -0.84 -16.36
N GLU A 224 19.30 -1.72 -16.64
CA GLU A 224 19.80 -1.95 -17.99
C GLU A 224 18.77 -2.73 -18.81
N ALA A 225 18.25 -3.83 -18.28
CA ALA A 225 17.16 -4.57 -18.90
C ALA A 225 15.92 -3.69 -19.16
N ALA A 226 15.60 -2.78 -18.23
CA ALA A 226 14.50 -1.85 -18.42
C ALA A 226 14.74 -0.86 -19.57
N VAL A 227 15.96 -0.35 -19.74
CA VAL A 227 16.31 0.54 -20.88
C VAL A 227 16.20 -0.24 -22.19
N GLN A 228 16.69 -1.46 -22.27
CA GLN A 228 16.57 -2.30 -23.46
C GLN A 228 15.10 -2.56 -23.82
N TRP A 229 14.29 -2.91 -22.83
CA TRP A 229 12.85 -3.15 -23.03
C TRP A 229 12.12 -1.91 -23.55
N TRP A 230 12.38 -0.74 -22.93
CA TRP A 230 11.77 0.51 -23.36
C TRP A 230 12.26 0.95 -24.75
N ALA A 231 13.56 0.78 -25.04
CA ALA A 231 14.13 1.09 -26.34
C ALA A 231 13.45 0.29 -27.46
N ALA A 232 13.29 -1.02 -27.26
CA ALA A 232 12.54 -1.88 -28.16
C ALA A 232 11.06 -1.45 -28.28
N SER A 233 10.43 -1.09 -27.15
CA SER A 233 9.01 -0.70 -27.14
C SER A 233 8.72 0.60 -27.90
N VAL A 234 9.64 1.57 -27.89
CA VAL A 234 9.47 2.87 -28.57
C VAL A 234 10.21 2.95 -29.92
N GLY A 235 10.95 1.93 -30.30
CA GLY A 235 11.64 1.85 -31.59
C GLY A 235 12.83 2.81 -31.72
N VAL A 236 13.64 2.93 -30.67
CA VAL A 236 14.86 3.75 -30.68
C VAL A 236 16.03 2.97 -30.09
N GLU A 237 17.26 3.40 -30.42
CA GLU A 237 18.45 2.75 -29.87
C GLU A 237 18.64 3.06 -28.39
N PRO A 238 19.04 2.07 -27.55
CA PRO A 238 19.23 2.24 -26.11
C PRO A 238 20.19 3.39 -25.74
N GLU A 239 21.20 3.63 -26.56
CA GLU A 239 22.23 4.67 -26.37
C GLU A 239 21.64 6.09 -26.46
N THR A 240 20.45 6.25 -27.04
CA THR A 240 19.76 7.54 -27.10
C THR A 240 19.12 7.93 -25.79
N PHE A 241 19.00 6.97 -24.86
CA PHE A 241 18.40 7.23 -23.55
C PHE A 241 19.31 8.09 -22.68
N ARG A 242 18.71 9.02 -21.96
CA ARG A 242 19.37 9.76 -20.90
C ARG A 242 19.63 8.85 -19.70
N ARG A 243 20.58 9.24 -18.84
CA ARG A 243 20.90 8.48 -17.61
C ARG A 243 19.63 8.13 -16.83
N THR A 244 19.47 6.85 -16.48
CA THR A 244 18.35 6.33 -15.70
C THR A 244 18.22 7.03 -14.36
N SER A 245 16.98 7.34 -13.97
CA SER A 245 16.64 7.92 -12.66
C SER A 245 16.24 6.81 -11.70
N LEU A 246 17.03 6.62 -10.65
CA LEU A 246 16.75 5.59 -9.64
C LEU A 246 15.90 6.17 -8.50
N LYS A 247 14.78 5.51 -8.23
CA LYS A 247 13.95 5.77 -7.03
C LYS A 247 14.54 4.99 -5.86
N ARG A 248 14.80 5.68 -4.75
CA ARG A 248 15.29 5.04 -3.53
C ARG A 248 14.19 4.25 -2.83
N HIS A 249 14.58 3.20 -2.14
CA HIS A 249 13.68 2.39 -1.33
C HIS A 249 13.05 3.23 -0.21
N ASN A 250 11.72 3.11 -0.07
CA ASN A 250 11.00 3.64 1.08
C ASN A 250 10.55 2.47 1.97
N PRO A 251 11.15 2.26 3.15
CA PRO A 251 10.84 1.12 4.01
C PRO A 251 9.40 1.11 4.56
N LYS A 252 8.67 2.23 4.43
CA LYS A 252 7.27 2.34 4.85
C LYS A 252 6.27 1.81 3.81
N THR A 253 6.72 1.51 2.58
CA THR A 253 5.85 1.04 1.50
C THR A 253 6.16 -0.39 1.11
N VAL A 254 5.11 -1.22 1.03
CA VAL A 254 5.21 -2.58 0.48
C VAL A 254 5.05 -2.49 -1.03
N ARG A 255 6.05 -2.95 -1.78
CA ARG A 255 6.00 -3.00 -3.25
C ARG A 255 5.35 -4.29 -3.69
N HIS A 256 4.34 -4.19 -4.55
CA HIS A 256 3.64 -5.34 -5.13
C HIS A 256 4.18 -5.71 -6.53
N ASN A 257 4.66 -4.73 -7.29
CA ASN A 257 5.22 -4.95 -8.63
C ASN A 257 6.76 -4.98 -8.57
N THR A 258 7.32 -6.18 -8.47
CA THR A 258 8.77 -6.44 -8.33
C THR A 258 9.26 -7.60 -9.22
N GLY A 259 8.39 -8.14 -10.09
CA GLY A 259 8.70 -9.27 -10.97
C GLY A 259 9.57 -8.91 -12.18
N ALA A 260 9.84 -9.92 -13.03
CA ALA A 260 10.60 -9.76 -14.27
C ALA A 260 9.96 -8.79 -15.26
N ASP A 261 8.62 -8.60 -15.18
CA ASP A 261 7.85 -7.69 -16.03
C ASP A 261 7.85 -6.22 -15.54
N TYR A 262 8.64 -5.92 -14.50
CA TYR A 262 8.75 -4.56 -13.98
C TYR A 262 9.84 -3.76 -14.69
N HIS A 263 9.45 -2.88 -15.60
CA HIS A 263 10.35 -2.02 -16.37
C HIS A 263 10.33 -0.55 -15.94
N GLY A 264 9.74 -0.24 -14.78
CA GLY A 264 9.63 1.12 -14.28
C GLY A 264 8.72 2.00 -15.13
N CYS A 265 9.01 3.31 -15.17
CA CYS A 265 8.30 4.28 -16.00
C CYS A 265 9.25 4.87 -17.05
N LEU A 266 8.71 5.12 -18.25
CA LEU A 266 9.41 5.94 -19.23
C LEU A 266 9.03 7.41 -19.04
N ILE A 267 10.02 8.26 -19.00
CA ILE A 267 9.91 9.73 -19.07
C ILE A 267 10.22 10.16 -20.49
N VAL A 268 9.22 10.71 -21.15
CA VAL A 268 9.34 11.33 -22.48
C VAL A 268 9.32 12.84 -22.30
N SER A 269 10.39 13.53 -22.69
CA SER A 269 10.50 14.99 -22.55
C SER A 269 10.80 15.62 -23.90
N VAL A 270 10.11 16.70 -24.26
CA VAL A 270 10.35 17.43 -25.49
C VAL A 270 11.15 18.70 -25.19
N ARG A 271 12.25 18.86 -25.90
CA ARG A 271 13.11 20.05 -25.75
C ARG A 271 12.41 21.28 -26.33
N ARG A 272 12.60 22.45 -25.72
CA ARG A 272 12.06 23.76 -26.16
C ARG A 272 10.55 23.73 -26.47
N SER A 273 9.77 23.02 -25.68
CA SER A 273 8.36 22.69 -25.96
C SER A 273 7.34 23.65 -25.36
N ARG A 274 7.72 24.91 -25.04
CA ARG A 274 6.78 25.86 -24.44
C ARG A 274 5.56 26.11 -25.34
N ALA A 275 5.79 26.42 -26.64
CA ALA A 275 4.71 26.61 -27.59
C ALA A 275 3.80 25.41 -27.75
N ILE A 276 4.37 24.17 -27.68
CA ILE A 276 3.62 22.93 -27.71
C ILE A 276 2.77 22.80 -26.44
N TYR A 277 3.33 23.15 -25.29
CA TYR A 277 2.60 23.15 -24.03
C TYR A 277 1.38 24.08 -24.08
N ASP A 278 1.58 25.32 -24.55
CA ASP A 278 0.53 26.32 -24.68
C ASP A 278 -0.56 25.89 -25.70
N MET A 279 -0.16 25.24 -26.80
CA MET A 279 -1.10 24.60 -27.74
C MET A 279 -1.93 23.48 -27.09
N VAL A 280 -1.31 22.59 -26.34
CA VAL A 280 -2.01 21.51 -25.63
C VAL A 280 -3.04 22.08 -24.65
N GLU A 281 -2.63 23.10 -23.88
CA GLU A 281 -3.55 23.79 -22.95
C GLU A 281 -4.76 24.40 -23.71
N GLY A 282 -4.51 25.06 -24.85
CA GLY A 282 -5.56 25.61 -25.69
C GLY A 282 -6.50 24.55 -26.29
N LEU A 283 -5.96 23.41 -26.73
CA LEU A 283 -6.76 22.28 -27.21
C LEU A 283 -7.68 21.71 -26.12
N VAL A 284 -7.17 21.54 -24.91
CA VAL A 284 -7.97 21.06 -23.77
C VAL A 284 -9.12 22.03 -23.46
N ILE A 285 -8.84 23.34 -23.40
CA ILE A 285 -9.87 24.37 -23.22
C ILE A 285 -10.92 24.29 -24.34
N GLY A 286 -10.49 24.12 -25.59
CA GLY A 286 -11.37 23.93 -26.73
C GLY A 286 -12.29 22.72 -26.63
N VAL A 287 -11.74 21.58 -26.19
CA VAL A 287 -12.52 20.36 -25.97
C VAL A 287 -13.55 20.56 -24.85
N VAL A 288 -13.17 21.18 -23.74
CA VAL A 288 -14.09 21.46 -22.61
C VAL A 288 -15.25 22.37 -23.08
N ARG A 289 -14.96 23.42 -23.86
CA ARG A 289 -15.98 24.29 -24.42
C ARG A 289 -16.93 23.55 -25.39
N ALA A 290 -16.36 22.75 -26.27
CA ALA A 290 -17.13 21.98 -27.23
C ALA A 290 -18.04 20.93 -26.56
N ALA A 291 -17.68 20.45 -25.38
CA ALA A 291 -18.50 19.58 -24.55
C ALA A 291 -19.66 20.30 -23.83
N GLY A 292 -19.85 21.61 -24.07
CA GLY A 292 -20.92 22.41 -23.45
C GLY A 292 -20.70 22.73 -21.98
N LEU A 293 -19.49 22.53 -21.46
CA LEU A 293 -19.14 22.86 -20.08
C LEU A 293 -18.67 24.32 -19.98
N PRO A 294 -19.01 25.06 -18.90
CA PRO A 294 -18.49 26.40 -18.70
C PRO A 294 -16.96 26.33 -18.56
N SER A 295 -16.24 26.83 -19.55
CA SER A 295 -14.80 27.05 -19.42
C SER A 295 -14.60 28.34 -18.66
N ALA A 296 -13.73 28.33 -17.65
CA ALA A 296 -13.26 29.59 -17.08
C ALA A 296 -12.69 30.47 -18.22
N PRO A 297 -13.06 31.76 -18.33
CA PRO A 297 -12.50 32.63 -19.35
C PRO A 297 -10.97 32.64 -19.17
N CYS A 298 -10.23 32.49 -20.28
CA CYS A 298 -8.83 32.85 -20.30
C CYS A 298 -8.75 34.32 -19.99
N ASP A 299 -8.34 34.68 -18.81
CA ASP A 299 -8.01 36.06 -18.46
C ASP A 299 -6.64 36.40 -19.09
N PRO A 300 -6.60 37.22 -20.13
CA PRO A 300 -5.32 37.58 -20.78
C PRO A 300 -4.38 38.32 -19.84
N ASP A 301 -4.89 38.95 -18.76
CA ASP A 301 -4.13 39.66 -17.75
C ASP A 301 -3.65 38.75 -16.58
N ARG A 302 -4.01 37.49 -16.56
CA ARG A 302 -3.49 36.52 -15.58
C ARG A 302 -2.08 36.13 -15.92
N SER A 303 -1.12 36.91 -15.49
CA SER A 303 0.31 36.56 -15.46
C SER A 303 0.63 35.38 -14.50
N ASP A 304 -0.35 34.92 -13.75
CA ASP A 304 -0.17 33.89 -12.69
C ASP A 304 -0.55 32.44 -13.06
N GLY A 305 -0.93 32.16 -14.30
CA GLY A 305 -1.02 30.78 -14.84
C GLY A 305 -1.97 29.81 -14.11
N SER A 306 -2.90 30.28 -13.28
CA SER A 306 -3.82 29.43 -12.55
C SER A 306 -5.09 29.14 -13.34
N VAL A 307 -5.08 28.09 -14.14
CA VAL A 307 -6.34 27.43 -14.59
C VAL A 307 -6.87 26.64 -13.41
N ILE A 308 -7.96 27.11 -12.83
CA ILE A 308 -8.71 26.35 -11.82
C ILE A 308 -9.41 25.21 -12.58
N VAL A 309 -8.75 24.07 -12.68
CA VAL A 309 -9.45 22.79 -12.88
C VAL A 309 -9.90 22.37 -11.49
N GLY A 310 -11.20 22.32 -11.26
CA GLY A 310 -11.82 21.99 -9.99
C GLY A 310 -11.23 20.71 -9.36
N ARG A 311 -11.27 20.70 -8.05
CA ARG A 311 -10.86 19.57 -7.18
C ARG A 311 -11.67 18.31 -7.48
#